data_dfaace6b24d641a1b26a0d5a60b7bde2
#
_entry.id   dfaace6b24d641a1b26a0d5a60b7bde2
#
_cell.length_a   1.000
_cell.length_b   1.000
_cell.length_c   1.000
_cell.angle_alpha   90.00
_cell.angle_beta   90.00
_cell.angle_gamma   90.00
#
_symmetry.space_group_name_H-M   'P 1'
#
loop_
_entity.id
_entity.type
_entity.pdbx_description
1 polymer ?
#
loop_
_entity_poly.entity_id
_entity_poly.type
_entity_poly.pdbx_seq_one_letter_code
_entity_poly.pdbx_strand_id
1 'polypeptide(L)'
;MNLTKAIGTIGGLTLVSRILGFARDMVGSRILGASHANDAFNVAFTLPNIFRRLFGEGAFASGFVPLFSRRLAAGGHADAQQFSNEILAVFMPTLLVVTVIFEIAMPAFLWLIVSDYAATPGKFELAVELTRYTFPYLIFISLVALLSGVLNSLTRFAVAAFAPALLNIVLIVALLVAPDGGPATVRMMAIAVLTGGILQFALCWIAVRQAGVKLHFGRPRLTPAVRELIVLIVPATLAAGVYQISQLFYTFFSSRLGEGALTNLGYADRLNQLPLSIIGTALGTAILPTISRAIERKADAQAADVQARAFDLAMLLTLPATLALAVASGPIIAALFQGGRYSAEDAAITGGILAILVTGLPAYVLVKVLTPGFYARKDVKTPVTIAVGILVASVAANFMLIPVMGIYSLATVTSAGAWLNMTLLFLILRMRGHFRMPGWLLSRIARQLIAAAAMAAVLYYLQQPLAEFFAASAGRRIVAVGALVGAGAIVYFGIAWITHGIDREDFLTLFRRAKPEDEPIEDGA
;
A
#
# COMPACT_ATOMS: atom_id res chain seq x y z
N MET A 1 -11.69 -14.14 -22.67
CA MET A 1 -10.97 -12.84 -22.77
C MET A 1 -9.48 -13.13 -22.74
N ASN A 2 -8.69 -12.55 -23.64
CA ASN A 2 -7.25 -12.82 -23.70
C ASN A 2 -6.59 -12.33 -22.39
N LEU A 3 -5.81 -13.17 -21.70
CA LEU A 3 -5.17 -12.89 -20.42
C LEU A 3 -4.38 -11.57 -20.44
N THR A 4 -3.69 -11.30 -21.53
CA THR A 4 -2.95 -10.05 -21.76
C THR A 4 -3.85 -8.82 -21.72
N LYS A 5 -5.06 -8.92 -22.31
CA LYS A 5 -6.06 -7.84 -22.28
C LYS A 5 -6.60 -7.61 -20.86
N ALA A 6 -6.80 -8.68 -20.09
CA ALA A 6 -7.24 -8.61 -18.70
C ALA A 6 -6.19 -7.89 -17.82
N ILE A 7 -4.92 -8.32 -17.93
CA ILE A 7 -3.79 -7.71 -17.19
C ILE A 7 -3.65 -6.23 -17.55
N GLY A 8 -3.72 -5.88 -18.85
CA GLY A 8 -3.66 -4.49 -19.30
C GLY A 8 -4.80 -3.64 -18.75
N THR A 9 -6.03 -4.17 -18.71
CA THR A 9 -7.20 -3.46 -18.18
C THR A 9 -7.08 -3.23 -16.68
N ILE A 10 -6.73 -4.26 -15.91
CA ILE A 10 -6.54 -4.15 -14.45
C ILE A 10 -5.41 -3.15 -14.14
N GLY A 11 -4.26 -3.32 -14.78
CA GLY A 11 -3.09 -2.44 -14.58
C GLY A 11 -3.39 -0.99 -14.93
N GLY A 12 -4.03 -0.74 -16.08
CA GLY A 12 -4.39 0.61 -16.53
C GLY A 12 -5.38 1.30 -15.59
N LEU A 13 -6.47 0.62 -15.19
CA LEU A 13 -7.46 1.19 -14.27
C LEU A 13 -6.91 1.38 -12.85
N THR A 14 -6.04 0.48 -12.39
CA THR A 14 -5.34 0.66 -11.11
C THR A 14 -4.41 1.88 -11.16
N LEU A 15 -3.71 2.09 -12.28
CA LEU A 15 -2.86 3.27 -12.48
C LEU A 15 -3.70 4.56 -12.46
N VAL A 16 -4.83 4.58 -13.17
CA VAL A 16 -5.78 5.71 -13.15
C VAL A 16 -6.23 6.01 -11.72
N SER A 17 -6.61 4.99 -10.94
CA SER A 17 -7.02 5.16 -9.55
C SER A 17 -5.89 5.74 -8.69
N ARG A 18 -4.63 5.31 -8.90
CA ARG A 18 -3.46 5.85 -8.18
C ARG A 18 -3.18 7.31 -8.54
N ILE A 19 -3.27 7.66 -9.82
CA ILE A 19 -3.11 9.05 -10.28
C ILE A 19 -4.20 9.95 -9.66
N LEU A 20 -5.46 9.51 -9.67
CA LEU A 20 -6.55 10.24 -9.04
C LEU A 20 -6.36 10.37 -7.52
N GLY A 21 -5.89 9.32 -6.85
CA GLY A 21 -5.56 9.37 -5.42
C GLY A 21 -4.46 10.38 -5.12
N PHE A 22 -3.44 10.45 -5.96
CA PHE A 22 -2.36 11.41 -5.85
C PHE A 22 -2.84 12.85 -6.14
N ALA A 23 -3.64 13.03 -7.19
CA ALA A 23 -4.27 14.32 -7.51
C ALA A 23 -5.15 14.83 -6.36
N ARG A 24 -5.93 13.95 -5.73
CA ARG A 24 -6.71 14.27 -4.53
C ARG A 24 -5.81 14.77 -3.40
N ASP A 25 -4.70 14.09 -3.14
CA ASP A 25 -3.77 14.47 -2.06
C ASP A 25 -3.11 15.84 -2.37
N MET A 26 -2.77 16.12 -3.64
CA MET A 26 -2.26 17.43 -4.08
C MET A 26 -3.30 18.56 -3.93
N VAL A 27 -4.55 18.31 -4.29
CA VAL A 27 -5.64 19.28 -4.12
C VAL A 27 -5.93 19.47 -2.63
N GLY A 28 -6.00 18.38 -1.88
CA GLY A 28 -6.22 18.37 -0.44
C GLY A 28 -5.14 19.13 0.33
N SER A 29 -3.86 18.98 -0.04
CA SER A 29 -2.77 19.73 0.60
C SER A 29 -2.93 21.25 0.44
N ARG A 30 -3.32 21.71 -0.75
CA ARG A 30 -3.47 23.14 -1.02
C ARG A 30 -4.70 23.76 -0.35
N ILE A 31 -5.78 22.99 -0.19
CA ILE A 31 -7.04 23.47 0.40
C ILE A 31 -7.01 23.36 1.92
N LEU A 32 -6.59 22.21 2.45
CA LEU A 32 -6.63 21.90 3.87
C LEU A 32 -5.33 22.26 4.60
N GLY A 33 -4.18 22.16 3.92
CA GLY A 33 -2.86 22.31 4.54
C GLY A 33 -2.56 21.20 5.57
N ALA A 34 -1.52 21.42 6.38
CA ALA A 34 -1.21 20.62 7.55
C ALA A 34 -1.95 21.20 8.77
N SER A 35 -3.27 21.04 8.81
CA SER A 35 -4.15 21.68 9.77
C SER A 35 -4.82 20.67 10.71
N HIS A 36 -5.34 21.18 11.84
CA HIS A 36 -6.16 20.39 12.78
C HIS A 36 -7.34 19.70 12.08
N ALA A 37 -7.99 20.39 11.12
CA ALA A 37 -9.10 19.82 10.37
C ALA A 37 -8.66 18.66 9.48
N ASN A 38 -7.52 18.79 8.80
CA ASN A 38 -6.98 17.73 7.95
C ASN A 38 -6.52 16.51 8.79
N ASP A 39 -5.87 16.76 9.94
CA ASP A 39 -5.50 15.69 10.87
C ASP A 39 -6.74 14.93 11.38
N ALA A 40 -7.80 15.64 11.77
CA ALA A 40 -9.05 15.03 12.21
C ALA A 40 -9.69 14.18 11.10
N PHE A 41 -9.68 14.67 9.86
CA PHE A 41 -10.15 13.90 8.70
C PHE A 41 -9.28 12.67 8.43
N ASN A 42 -7.96 12.79 8.52
CA ASN A 42 -7.05 11.66 8.32
C ASN A 42 -7.27 10.56 9.36
N VAL A 43 -7.50 10.92 10.63
CA VAL A 43 -7.93 9.96 11.68
C VAL A 43 -9.24 9.31 11.31
N ALA A 44 -10.25 10.11 10.95
CA ALA A 44 -11.59 9.64 10.60
C ALA A 44 -11.57 8.67 9.40
N PHE A 45 -10.68 8.90 8.44
CA PHE A 45 -10.55 8.06 7.25
C PHE A 45 -9.68 6.81 7.48
N THR A 46 -8.81 6.81 8.50
CA THR A 46 -7.93 5.69 8.83
C THR A 46 -8.73 4.44 9.22
N LEU A 47 -9.75 4.57 10.06
CA LEU A 47 -10.54 3.44 10.55
C LEU A 47 -11.26 2.67 9.43
N PRO A 48 -12.08 3.31 8.58
CA PRO A 48 -12.69 2.62 7.45
C PRO A 48 -11.67 1.98 6.52
N ASN A 49 -10.50 2.60 6.33
CA ASN A 49 -9.42 2.04 5.51
C ASN A 49 -8.77 0.79 6.11
N ILE A 50 -8.61 0.73 7.44
CA ILE A 50 -8.14 -0.47 8.14
C ILE A 50 -9.08 -1.63 7.84
N PHE A 51 -10.37 -1.43 8.02
CA PHE A 51 -11.37 -2.47 7.76
C PHE A 51 -11.46 -2.82 6.25
N ARG A 52 -11.35 -1.83 5.37
CA ARG A 52 -11.28 -2.07 3.93
C ARG A 52 -10.11 -2.99 3.55
N ARG A 53 -8.95 -2.80 4.15
CA ARG A 53 -7.77 -3.66 3.92
C ARG A 53 -7.97 -5.06 4.49
N LEU A 54 -8.57 -5.18 5.67
CA LEU A 54 -8.87 -6.47 6.28
C LEU A 54 -9.87 -7.29 5.45
N PHE A 55 -10.96 -6.65 5.02
CA PHE A 55 -12.04 -7.34 4.31
C PHE A 55 -11.89 -7.31 2.79
N GLY A 56 -11.34 -6.24 2.20
CA GLY A 56 -11.33 -6.00 0.75
C GLY A 56 -10.08 -6.47 0.02
N GLU A 57 -8.91 -6.37 0.63
CA GLU A 57 -7.64 -6.52 -0.12
C GLU A 57 -6.94 -7.87 0.06
N GLY A 58 -7.41 -8.77 0.91
CA GLY A 58 -6.65 -9.99 1.15
C GLY A 58 -7.45 -11.16 1.68
N ALA A 59 -7.82 -11.13 2.96
CA ALA A 59 -8.37 -12.30 3.65
C ALA A 59 -9.71 -12.76 3.05
N PHE A 60 -10.63 -11.83 2.75
CA PHE A 60 -11.92 -12.18 2.19
C PHE A 60 -11.79 -12.72 0.76
N ALA A 61 -11.07 -12.01 -0.11
CA ALA A 61 -10.91 -12.40 -1.50
C ALA A 61 -10.19 -13.74 -1.65
N SER A 62 -9.17 -14.02 -0.82
CA SER A 62 -8.42 -15.29 -0.83
C SER A 62 -9.26 -16.50 -0.43
N GLY A 63 -10.29 -16.32 0.41
CA GLY A 63 -11.24 -17.37 0.76
C GLY A 63 -12.43 -17.45 -0.20
N PHE A 64 -13.04 -16.30 -0.52
CA PHE A 64 -14.27 -16.25 -1.30
C PHE A 64 -14.09 -16.65 -2.78
N VAL A 65 -13.07 -16.11 -3.48
CA VAL A 65 -12.88 -16.34 -4.92
C VAL A 65 -12.67 -17.83 -5.26
N PRO A 66 -11.81 -18.59 -4.57
CA PRO A 66 -11.68 -20.02 -4.84
C PRO A 66 -12.96 -20.81 -4.59
N LEU A 67 -13.68 -20.51 -3.49
CA LEU A 67 -14.93 -21.17 -3.16
C LEU A 67 -16.02 -20.90 -4.19
N PHE A 68 -16.17 -19.65 -4.59
CA PHE A 68 -17.10 -19.23 -5.64
C PHE A 68 -16.77 -19.91 -6.99
N SER A 69 -15.50 -19.89 -7.40
CA SER A 69 -15.05 -20.48 -8.66
C SER A 69 -15.26 -22.01 -8.70
N ARG A 70 -15.01 -22.69 -7.57
CA ARG A 70 -15.27 -24.12 -7.43
C ARG A 70 -16.76 -24.45 -7.60
N ARG A 71 -17.65 -23.68 -6.99
CA ARG A 71 -19.09 -23.87 -7.12
C ARG A 71 -19.60 -23.52 -8.52
N LEU A 72 -19.03 -22.47 -9.11
CA LEU A 72 -19.34 -22.13 -10.50
C LEU A 72 -18.97 -23.24 -11.47
N ALA A 73 -17.83 -23.92 -11.24
CA ALA A 73 -17.39 -25.05 -12.07
C ALA A 73 -18.22 -26.33 -11.83
N ALA A 74 -18.64 -26.61 -10.59
CA ALA A 74 -19.34 -27.83 -10.23
C ALA A 74 -20.86 -27.75 -10.48
N GLY A 75 -21.52 -26.64 -10.09
CA GLY A 75 -22.99 -26.47 -10.12
C GLY A 75 -23.46 -25.32 -10.98
N GLY A 76 -22.56 -24.66 -11.72
CA GLY A 76 -22.88 -23.55 -12.62
C GLY A 76 -23.29 -22.28 -11.89
N HIS A 77 -23.93 -21.37 -12.63
CA HIS A 77 -24.33 -20.06 -12.11
C HIS A 77 -25.30 -20.12 -10.92
N ALA A 78 -26.17 -21.14 -10.87
CA ALA A 78 -27.19 -21.26 -9.83
C ALA A 78 -26.56 -21.56 -8.45
N ASP A 79 -25.62 -22.51 -8.37
CA ASP A 79 -24.93 -22.86 -7.12
C ASP A 79 -24.01 -21.74 -6.66
N ALA A 80 -23.27 -21.11 -7.56
CA ALA A 80 -22.43 -19.96 -7.24
C ALA A 80 -23.25 -18.76 -6.75
N GLN A 81 -24.43 -18.50 -7.34
CA GLN A 81 -25.36 -17.47 -6.88
C GLN A 81 -25.93 -17.78 -5.50
N GLN A 82 -26.33 -19.04 -5.25
CA GLN A 82 -26.83 -19.46 -3.95
C GLN A 82 -25.75 -19.26 -2.87
N PHE A 83 -24.52 -19.68 -3.13
CA PHE A 83 -23.38 -19.44 -2.25
C PHE A 83 -23.22 -17.96 -1.91
N SER A 84 -23.24 -17.09 -2.93
CA SER A 84 -23.11 -15.65 -2.71
C SER A 84 -24.24 -15.06 -1.87
N ASN A 85 -25.48 -15.55 -2.06
CA ASN A 85 -26.64 -15.15 -1.28
C ASN A 85 -26.53 -15.58 0.18
N GLU A 86 -26.04 -16.80 0.44
CA GLU A 86 -25.81 -17.30 1.80
C GLU A 86 -24.74 -16.46 2.54
N ILE A 87 -23.65 -16.13 1.84
CA ILE A 87 -22.60 -15.26 2.39
C ILE A 87 -23.14 -13.85 2.64
N LEU A 88 -23.84 -13.25 1.69
CA LEU A 88 -24.43 -11.92 1.81
C LEU A 88 -25.43 -11.83 2.98
N ALA A 89 -26.22 -12.89 3.17
CA ALA A 89 -27.23 -12.96 4.24
C ALA A 89 -26.60 -12.92 5.64
N VAL A 90 -25.39 -13.43 5.84
CA VAL A 90 -24.66 -13.36 7.11
C VAL A 90 -23.78 -12.11 7.19
N PHE A 91 -23.13 -11.77 6.08
CA PHE A 91 -22.14 -10.68 6.01
C PHE A 91 -22.79 -9.31 6.27
N MET A 92 -23.94 -9.03 5.64
CA MET A 92 -24.63 -7.74 5.80
C MET A 92 -25.07 -7.46 7.26
N PRO A 93 -25.77 -8.34 7.97
CA PRO A 93 -26.11 -8.12 9.37
C PRO A 93 -24.86 -8.00 10.27
N THR A 94 -23.82 -8.79 10.00
CA THR A 94 -22.56 -8.71 10.75
C THR A 94 -21.91 -7.33 10.60
N LEU A 95 -21.82 -6.81 9.37
CA LEU A 95 -21.30 -5.47 9.12
C LEU A 95 -22.13 -4.38 9.80
N LEU A 96 -23.46 -4.55 9.78
CA LEU A 96 -24.39 -3.59 10.40
C LEU A 96 -24.20 -3.57 11.91
N VAL A 97 -24.14 -4.74 12.56
CA VAL A 97 -23.88 -4.86 14.00
C VAL A 97 -22.53 -4.25 14.37
N VAL A 98 -21.46 -4.57 13.62
CA VAL A 98 -20.13 -3.99 13.84
C VAL A 98 -20.18 -2.47 13.68
N THR A 99 -20.84 -1.96 12.64
CA THR A 99 -20.99 -0.52 12.42
C THR A 99 -21.71 0.15 13.60
N VAL A 100 -22.84 -0.39 14.04
CA VAL A 100 -23.61 0.17 15.17
C VAL A 100 -22.80 0.17 16.47
N ILE A 101 -22.07 -0.93 16.75
CA ILE A 101 -21.22 -1.01 17.95
C ILE A 101 -20.14 0.08 17.91
N PHE A 102 -19.45 0.24 16.79
CA PHE A 102 -18.42 1.28 16.67
C PHE A 102 -18.99 2.70 16.66
N GLU A 103 -20.16 2.94 16.06
CA GLU A 103 -20.83 4.25 16.12
C GLU A 103 -21.13 4.69 17.56
N ILE A 104 -21.59 3.75 18.39
CA ILE A 104 -21.87 4.00 19.82
C ILE A 104 -20.54 4.17 20.59
N ALA A 105 -19.58 3.28 20.35
CA ALA A 105 -18.30 3.25 21.06
C ALA A 105 -17.27 4.27 20.50
N MET A 106 -17.59 5.02 19.44
CA MET A 106 -16.63 5.85 18.72
C MET A 106 -15.87 6.84 19.61
N PRO A 107 -16.50 7.58 20.53
CA PRO A 107 -15.75 8.50 21.41
C PRO A 107 -14.75 7.77 22.29
N ALA A 108 -15.12 6.61 22.86
CA ALA A 108 -14.22 5.82 23.70
C ALA A 108 -13.09 5.19 22.89
N PHE A 109 -13.39 4.74 21.68
CA PHE A 109 -12.38 4.16 20.78
C PHE A 109 -11.36 5.21 20.32
N LEU A 110 -11.82 6.40 19.92
CA LEU A 110 -10.92 7.50 19.54
C LEU A 110 -10.14 8.05 20.73
N TRP A 111 -10.73 8.07 21.91
CA TRP A 111 -10.00 8.43 23.13
C TRP A 111 -8.79 7.55 23.37
N LEU A 112 -8.89 6.26 23.09
CA LEU A 112 -7.77 5.33 23.21
C LEU A 112 -6.62 5.65 22.23
N ILE A 113 -6.95 6.18 21.03
CA ILE A 113 -5.97 6.36 19.95
C ILE A 113 -5.47 7.80 19.86
N VAL A 114 -6.35 8.79 20.02
CA VAL A 114 -6.05 10.21 19.79
C VAL A 114 -6.50 11.11 20.94
N SER A 115 -6.35 10.63 22.20
CA SER A 115 -6.71 11.40 23.40
C SER A 115 -6.10 12.80 23.44
N ASP A 116 -4.89 12.97 22.89
CA ASP A 116 -4.18 14.25 22.87
C ASP A 116 -4.87 15.31 22.00
N TYR A 117 -5.79 14.91 21.11
CA TYR A 117 -6.61 15.87 20.38
C TYR A 117 -7.55 16.66 21.30
N ALA A 118 -7.86 16.14 22.49
CA ALA A 118 -8.66 16.86 23.49
C ALA A 118 -7.94 18.09 24.08
N ALA A 119 -6.60 18.16 23.95
CA ALA A 119 -5.82 19.34 24.35
C ALA A 119 -6.08 20.55 23.43
N THR A 120 -6.60 20.31 22.23
CA THR A 120 -6.96 21.36 21.27
C THR A 120 -8.48 21.50 21.23
N PRO A 121 -9.06 22.66 21.58
CA PRO A 121 -10.50 22.86 21.62
C PRO A 121 -11.18 22.48 20.29
N GLY A 122 -12.18 21.61 20.35
CA GLY A 122 -12.98 21.18 19.21
C GLY A 122 -12.33 20.17 18.26
N LYS A 123 -11.02 19.85 18.40
CA LYS A 123 -10.34 18.90 17.50
C LYS A 123 -10.79 17.45 17.74
N PHE A 124 -10.92 17.05 19.00
CA PHE A 124 -11.38 15.70 19.36
C PHE A 124 -12.84 15.47 18.94
N GLU A 125 -13.71 16.43 19.24
CA GLU A 125 -15.13 16.41 18.86
C GLU A 125 -15.30 16.33 17.35
N LEU A 126 -14.53 17.12 16.62
CA LEU A 126 -14.49 17.06 15.15
C LEU A 126 -14.04 15.69 14.66
N ALA A 127 -12.98 15.12 15.22
CA ALA A 127 -12.51 13.79 14.83
C ALA A 127 -13.58 12.71 15.08
N VAL A 128 -14.31 12.77 16.22
CA VAL A 128 -15.43 11.88 16.53
C VAL A 128 -16.57 12.05 15.52
N GLU A 129 -16.97 13.30 15.26
CA GLU A 129 -18.03 13.62 14.31
C GLU A 129 -17.69 13.10 12.90
N LEU A 130 -16.50 13.41 12.39
CA LEU A 130 -16.05 12.98 11.06
C LEU A 130 -15.96 11.46 10.96
N THR A 131 -15.48 10.78 12.03
CA THR A 131 -15.39 9.33 12.05
C THR A 131 -16.77 8.69 11.99
N ARG A 132 -17.76 9.23 12.69
CA ARG A 132 -19.16 8.78 12.57
C ARG A 132 -19.71 8.95 11.16
N TYR A 133 -19.37 10.00 10.44
CA TYR A 133 -19.78 10.15 9.04
C TYR A 133 -19.06 9.18 8.09
N THR A 134 -17.79 8.87 8.36
CA THR A 134 -17.01 8.00 7.47
C THR A 134 -17.18 6.51 7.79
N PHE A 135 -17.50 6.13 9.02
CA PHE A 135 -17.47 4.73 9.44
C PHE A 135 -18.52 3.85 8.74
N PRO A 136 -19.76 4.31 8.43
CA PRO A 136 -20.72 3.52 7.65
C PRO A 136 -20.23 3.14 6.24
N TYR A 137 -19.20 3.81 5.70
CA TYR A 137 -18.51 3.40 4.49
C TYR A 137 -18.01 1.95 4.56
N LEU A 138 -17.72 1.45 5.77
CA LEU A 138 -17.32 0.06 6.00
C LEU A 138 -18.30 -0.95 5.38
N ILE A 139 -19.60 -0.71 5.52
CA ILE A 139 -20.64 -1.59 4.97
C ILE A 139 -20.49 -1.66 3.45
N PHE A 140 -20.43 -0.51 2.79
CA PHE A 140 -20.41 -0.44 1.34
C PHE A 140 -19.10 -1.01 0.77
N ILE A 141 -17.96 -0.67 1.34
CA ILE A 141 -16.69 -1.16 0.80
C ILE A 141 -16.48 -2.67 1.01
N SER A 142 -17.01 -3.21 2.12
CA SER A 142 -17.01 -4.66 2.35
C SER A 142 -17.91 -5.40 1.37
N LEU A 143 -19.07 -4.84 1.06
CA LEU A 143 -19.95 -5.36 0.01
C LEU A 143 -19.32 -5.23 -1.38
N VAL A 144 -18.62 -4.12 -1.67
CA VAL A 144 -17.84 -3.96 -2.91
C VAL A 144 -16.78 -5.05 -3.03
N ALA A 145 -16.13 -5.45 -1.93
CA ALA A 145 -15.16 -6.54 -1.94
C ALA A 145 -15.80 -7.89 -2.33
N LEU A 146 -16.97 -8.20 -1.79
CA LEU A 146 -17.74 -9.40 -2.15
C LEU A 146 -18.13 -9.36 -3.64
N LEU A 147 -18.71 -8.26 -4.09
CA LEU A 147 -19.15 -8.08 -5.50
C LEU A 147 -17.96 -8.14 -6.46
N SER A 148 -16.83 -7.57 -6.08
CA SER A 148 -15.57 -7.65 -6.84
C SER A 148 -15.06 -9.09 -6.91
N GLY A 149 -15.19 -9.87 -5.84
CA GLY A 149 -14.90 -11.30 -5.84
C GLY A 149 -15.74 -12.08 -6.85
N VAL A 150 -17.05 -11.80 -6.91
CA VAL A 150 -17.96 -12.37 -7.92
C VAL A 150 -17.53 -11.96 -9.34
N LEU A 151 -17.31 -10.66 -9.58
CA LEU A 151 -16.91 -10.14 -10.90
C LEU A 151 -15.58 -10.72 -11.36
N ASN A 152 -14.59 -10.81 -10.49
CA ASN A 152 -13.28 -11.37 -10.80
C ASN A 152 -13.38 -12.86 -11.14
N SER A 153 -14.19 -13.63 -10.44
CA SER A 153 -14.45 -15.04 -10.74
C SER A 153 -15.15 -15.25 -12.09
N LEU A 154 -15.93 -14.24 -12.51
CA LEU A 154 -16.58 -14.21 -13.83
C LEU A 154 -15.73 -13.53 -14.92
N THR A 155 -14.44 -13.31 -14.66
CA THR A 155 -13.48 -12.63 -15.57
C THR A 155 -13.87 -11.21 -15.99
N ARG A 156 -14.66 -10.50 -15.16
CA ARG A 156 -15.12 -9.11 -15.38
C ARG A 156 -14.36 -8.13 -14.48
N PHE A 157 -13.08 -7.95 -14.72
CA PHE A 157 -12.15 -7.22 -13.83
C PHE A 157 -12.29 -5.69 -13.88
N ALA A 158 -12.78 -5.12 -14.97
CA ALA A 158 -12.74 -3.68 -15.21
C ALA A 158 -13.47 -2.86 -14.13
N VAL A 159 -14.67 -3.27 -13.75
CA VAL A 159 -15.51 -2.55 -12.78
C VAL A 159 -14.88 -2.59 -11.39
N ALA A 160 -14.42 -3.77 -10.96
CA ALA A 160 -13.74 -3.93 -9.67
C ALA A 160 -12.46 -3.08 -9.59
N ALA A 161 -11.68 -3.02 -10.69
CA ALA A 161 -10.46 -2.21 -10.75
C ALA A 161 -10.73 -0.69 -10.82
N PHE A 162 -11.88 -0.27 -11.35
CA PHE A 162 -12.27 1.14 -11.44
C PHE A 162 -12.92 1.68 -10.15
N ALA A 163 -13.56 0.83 -9.35
CA ALA A 163 -14.30 1.26 -8.16
C ALA A 163 -13.49 2.18 -7.23
N PRO A 164 -12.20 1.94 -6.91
CA PRO A 164 -11.43 2.85 -6.07
C PRO A 164 -11.21 4.25 -6.70
N ALA A 165 -11.19 4.35 -8.03
CA ALA A 165 -11.07 5.64 -8.72
C ALA A 165 -12.29 6.54 -8.45
N LEU A 166 -13.48 5.96 -8.37
CA LEU A 166 -14.72 6.68 -8.11
C LEU A 166 -14.70 7.40 -6.76
N LEU A 167 -14.18 6.75 -5.70
CA LEU A 167 -14.01 7.40 -4.40
C LEU A 167 -13.09 8.63 -4.49
N ASN A 168 -11.98 8.52 -5.21
CA ASN A 168 -11.07 9.65 -5.38
C ASN A 168 -11.72 10.82 -6.15
N ILE A 169 -12.53 10.53 -7.17
CA ILE A 169 -13.28 11.54 -7.92
C ILE A 169 -14.25 12.29 -6.99
N VAL A 170 -15.04 11.55 -6.20
CA VAL A 170 -16.01 12.16 -5.27
C VAL A 170 -15.32 13.03 -4.22
N LEU A 171 -14.17 12.59 -3.69
CA LEU A 171 -13.38 13.37 -2.74
C LEU A 171 -12.77 14.63 -3.37
N ILE A 172 -12.28 14.55 -4.60
CA ILE A 172 -11.79 15.73 -5.34
C ILE A 172 -12.93 16.75 -5.54
N VAL A 173 -14.11 16.27 -5.95
CA VAL A 173 -15.28 17.15 -6.12
C VAL A 173 -15.65 17.82 -4.79
N ALA A 174 -15.67 17.07 -3.68
CA ALA A 174 -15.96 17.63 -2.36
C ALA A 174 -14.96 18.72 -1.95
N LEU A 175 -13.67 18.53 -2.21
CA LEU A 175 -12.64 19.53 -1.96
C LEU A 175 -12.83 20.81 -2.80
N LEU A 176 -13.23 20.67 -4.06
CA LEU A 176 -13.42 21.81 -4.97
C LEU A 176 -14.71 22.58 -4.69
N VAL A 177 -15.75 21.91 -4.18
CA VAL A 177 -17.05 22.54 -3.85
C VAL A 177 -16.98 23.27 -2.50
N ALA A 178 -16.17 22.82 -1.55
CA ALA A 178 -16.01 23.45 -0.24
C ALA A 178 -14.53 23.80 0.02
N PRO A 179 -13.98 24.84 -0.63
CA PRO A 179 -12.54 25.14 -0.60
C PRO A 179 -12.07 25.91 0.64
N ASP A 180 -12.93 26.16 1.64
CA ASP A 180 -12.60 26.97 2.83
C ASP A 180 -11.42 26.41 3.65
N GLY A 181 -11.12 25.10 3.50
CA GLY A 181 -10.05 24.41 4.21
C GLY A 181 -10.25 24.29 5.72
N GLY A 182 -11.45 24.54 6.20
CA GLY A 182 -11.84 24.45 7.61
C GLY A 182 -12.70 23.23 7.93
N PRO A 183 -13.37 23.24 9.11
CA PRO A 183 -14.26 22.15 9.54
C PRO A 183 -15.39 21.83 8.54
N ALA A 184 -15.92 22.83 7.83
CA ALA A 184 -16.96 22.62 6.82
C ALA A 184 -16.45 21.76 5.65
N THR A 185 -15.25 22.02 5.17
CA THR A 185 -14.60 21.25 4.08
C THR A 185 -14.42 19.78 4.50
N VAL A 186 -13.92 19.50 5.69
CA VAL A 186 -13.67 18.12 6.14
C VAL A 186 -14.95 17.35 6.45
N ARG A 187 -16.03 18.05 6.87
CA ARG A 187 -17.37 17.45 6.96
C ARG A 187 -17.89 17.04 5.59
N MET A 188 -17.75 17.92 4.59
CA MET A 188 -18.11 17.59 3.20
C MET A 188 -17.31 16.39 2.69
N MET A 189 -16.02 16.33 2.99
CA MET A 189 -15.18 15.17 2.63
C MET A 189 -15.61 13.89 3.35
N ALA A 190 -15.98 13.95 4.61
CA ALA A 190 -16.46 12.79 5.35
C ALA A 190 -17.79 12.25 4.76
N ILE A 191 -18.71 13.13 4.38
CA ILE A 191 -19.93 12.77 3.66
C ILE A 191 -19.57 12.21 2.27
N ALA A 192 -18.57 12.78 1.60
CA ALA A 192 -18.08 12.30 0.30
C ALA A 192 -17.49 10.89 0.37
N VAL A 193 -16.85 10.50 1.48
CA VAL A 193 -16.40 9.11 1.71
C VAL A 193 -17.58 8.15 1.68
N LEU A 194 -18.65 8.45 2.42
CA LEU A 194 -19.85 7.62 2.45
C LEU A 194 -20.53 7.58 1.08
N THR A 195 -20.71 8.75 0.44
CA THR A 195 -21.28 8.86 -0.91
C THR A 195 -20.46 8.05 -1.92
N GLY A 196 -19.14 8.16 -1.86
CA GLY A 196 -18.22 7.37 -2.70
C GLY A 196 -18.42 5.86 -2.51
N GLY A 197 -18.60 5.41 -1.27
CA GLY A 197 -18.90 4.02 -0.95
C GLY A 197 -20.22 3.54 -1.54
N ILE A 198 -21.27 4.34 -1.42
CA ILE A 198 -22.58 4.04 -2.02
C ILE A 198 -22.48 3.93 -3.55
N LEU A 199 -21.78 4.86 -4.20
CA LEU A 199 -21.58 4.83 -5.63
C LEU A 199 -20.74 3.64 -6.11
N GLN A 200 -19.67 3.29 -5.38
CA GLN A 200 -18.87 2.08 -5.63
C GLN A 200 -19.72 0.82 -5.52
N PHE A 201 -20.54 0.72 -4.47
CA PHE A 201 -21.44 -0.39 -4.28
C PHE A 201 -22.47 -0.48 -5.42
N ALA A 202 -23.13 0.62 -5.76
CA ALA A 202 -24.11 0.67 -6.85
C ALA A 202 -23.50 0.25 -8.18
N LEU A 203 -22.29 0.74 -8.50
CA LEU A 203 -21.56 0.38 -9.71
C LEU A 203 -21.28 -1.14 -9.77
N CYS A 204 -20.74 -1.72 -8.71
CA CYS A 204 -20.44 -3.15 -8.64
C CYS A 204 -21.73 -4.00 -8.64
N TRP A 205 -22.77 -3.56 -7.95
CA TRP A 205 -24.07 -4.24 -7.91
C TRP A 205 -24.73 -4.34 -9.28
N ILE A 206 -24.76 -3.22 -10.02
CA ILE A 206 -25.26 -3.18 -11.40
C ILE A 206 -24.44 -4.13 -12.29
N ALA A 207 -23.12 -4.11 -12.17
CA ALA A 207 -22.24 -4.97 -12.97
C ALA A 207 -22.43 -6.47 -12.67
N VAL A 208 -22.64 -6.84 -11.40
CA VAL A 208 -22.94 -8.23 -11.01
C VAL A 208 -24.29 -8.68 -11.58
N ARG A 209 -25.32 -7.82 -11.53
CA ARG A 209 -26.61 -8.10 -12.16
C ARG A 209 -26.51 -8.27 -13.67
N GLN A 210 -25.75 -7.41 -14.36
CA GLN A 210 -25.46 -7.52 -15.79
C GLN A 210 -24.62 -8.76 -16.13
N ALA A 211 -23.91 -9.33 -15.16
CA ALA A 211 -23.19 -10.59 -15.29
C ALA A 211 -24.10 -11.83 -15.13
N GLY A 212 -25.40 -11.63 -14.90
CA GLY A 212 -26.38 -12.70 -14.74
C GLY A 212 -26.52 -13.25 -13.32
N VAL A 213 -25.81 -12.67 -12.33
CA VAL A 213 -25.90 -13.09 -10.93
C VAL A 213 -26.90 -12.18 -10.18
N LYS A 214 -28.03 -12.76 -9.78
CA LYS A 214 -29.09 -12.04 -9.05
C LYS A 214 -28.93 -12.28 -7.56
N LEU A 215 -28.28 -11.35 -6.87
CA LEU A 215 -28.10 -11.41 -5.43
C LEU A 215 -29.38 -10.98 -4.69
N HIS A 216 -29.70 -11.71 -3.60
CA HIS A 216 -30.84 -11.45 -2.74
C HIS A 216 -30.40 -11.44 -1.27
N PHE A 217 -30.97 -10.55 -0.50
CA PHE A 217 -30.81 -10.53 0.95
C PHE A 217 -31.71 -11.61 1.56
N GLY A 218 -31.10 -12.68 2.05
CA GLY A 218 -31.80 -13.79 2.71
C GLY A 218 -31.77 -13.66 4.23
N ARG A 219 -32.36 -14.64 4.92
CA ARG A 219 -32.22 -14.76 6.39
C ARG A 219 -30.83 -15.26 6.75
N PRO A 220 -30.16 -14.70 7.75
CA PRO A 220 -28.82 -15.15 8.16
C PRO A 220 -28.89 -16.58 8.69
N ARG A 221 -28.10 -17.47 8.09
CA ARG A 221 -27.96 -18.87 8.51
C ARG A 221 -26.50 -19.31 8.38
N LEU A 222 -26.00 -19.98 9.40
CA LEU A 222 -24.64 -20.55 9.37
C LEU A 222 -24.68 -21.88 8.58
N THR A 223 -24.78 -21.77 7.25
CA THR A 223 -24.71 -22.92 6.37
C THR A 223 -23.31 -23.53 6.34
N PRO A 224 -23.12 -24.78 5.88
CA PRO A 224 -21.79 -25.36 5.70
C PRO A 224 -20.88 -24.49 4.82
N ALA A 225 -21.44 -23.84 3.80
CA ALA A 225 -20.73 -22.94 2.92
C ALA A 225 -20.21 -21.67 3.63
N VAL A 226 -21.03 -21.06 4.47
CA VAL A 226 -20.65 -19.91 5.31
C VAL A 226 -19.56 -20.33 6.29
N ARG A 227 -19.70 -21.49 6.94
CA ARG A 227 -18.70 -22.00 7.88
C ARG A 227 -17.36 -22.27 7.22
N GLU A 228 -17.37 -22.87 6.03
CA GLU A 228 -16.17 -23.10 5.22
C GLU A 228 -15.42 -21.79 4.94
N LEU A 229 -16.16 -20.75 4.52
CA LEU A 229 -15.57 -19.44 4.26
C LEU A 229 -14.99 -18.80 5.53
N ILE A 230 -15.70 -18.86 6.67
CA ILE A 230 -15.22 -18.31 7.96
C ILE A 230 -13.91 -18.95 8.38
N VAL A 231 -13.82 -20.29 8.29
CA VAL A 231 -12.59 -21.04 8.63
C VAL A 231 -11.39 -20.61 7.78
N LEU A 232 -11.61 -20.23 6.52
CA LEU A 232 -10.54 -19.75 5.64
C LEU A 232 -10.17 -18.29 5.92
N ILE A 233 -11.16 -17.43 6.19
CA ILE A 233 -10.95 -15.98 6.33
C ILE A 233 -10.34 -15.63 7.69
N VAL A 234 -10.77 -16.23 8.79
CA VAL A 234 -10.37 -15.83 10.14
C VAL A 234 -8.84 -15.89 10.34
N PRO A 235 -8.13 -16.99 9.99
CA PRO A 235 -6.67 -17.03 10.13
C PRO A 235 -5.97 -15.98 9.24
N ALA A 236 -6.46 -15.78 8.01
CA ALA A 236 -5.91 -14.79 7.08
C ALA A 236 -6.10 -13.35 7.59
N THR A 237 -7.26 -13.06 8.18
CA THR A 237 -7.57 -11.76 8.80
C THR A 237 -6.68 -11.50 10.03
N LEU A 238 -6.46 -12.51 10.87
CA LEU A 238 -5.58 -12.40 12.03
C LEU A 238 -4.13 -12.12 11.61
N ALA A 239 -3.64 -12.79 10.57
CA ALA A 239 -2.30 -12.56 10.02
C ALA A 239 -2.15 -11.14 9.45
N ALA A 240 -3.16 -10.62 8.75
CA ALA A 240 -3.18 -9.26 8.25
C ALA A 240 -3.35 -8.21 9.37
N GLY A 241 -3.90 -8.61 10.52
CA GLY A 241 -4.20 -7.74 11.65
C GLY A 241 -2.96 -7.08 12.25
N VAL A 242 -1.82 -7.75 12.27
CA VAL A 242 -0.56 -7.20 12.82
C VAL A 242 -0.18 -5.88 12.15
N TYR A 243 -0.30 -5.82 10.83
CA TYR A 243 -0.04 -4.58 10.08
C TYR A 243 -1.06 -3.48 10.42
N GLN A 244 -2.34 -3.83 10.60
CA GLN A 244 -3.37 -2.85 10.95
C GLN A 244 -3.19 -2.30 12.37
N ILE A 245 -2.73 -3.13 13.30
CA ILE A 245 -2.36 -2.69 14.66
C ILE A 245 -1.17 -1.72 14.60
N SER A 246 -0.16 -1.98 13.76
CA SER A 246 0.93 -1.03 13.51
C SER A 246 0.41 0.34 13.08
N GLN A 247 -0.60 0.41 12.19
CA GLN A 247 -1.18 1.66 11.72
C GLN A 247 -1.93 2.41 12.84
N LEU A 248 -2.58 1.69 13.75
CA LEU A 248 -3.20 2.32 14.92
C LEU A 248 -2.14 2.94 15.85
N PHE A 249 -1.04 2.24 16.13
CA PHE A 249 0.07 2.80 16.90
C PHE A 249 0.71 3.99 16.20
N TYR A 250 0.85 3.94 14.87
CA TYR A 250 1.35 5.08 14.10
C TYR A 250 0.45 6.31 14.27
N THR A 251 -0.87 6.13 14.19
CA THR A 251 -1.84 7.20 14.45
C THR A 251 -1.79 7.69 15.89
N PHE A 252 -1.66 6.77 16.85
CA PHE A 252 -1.52 7.08 18.27
C PHE A 252 -0.31 7.97 18.56
N PHE A 253 0.86 7.64 18.01
CA PHE A 253 2.06 8.46 18.22
C PHE A 253 2.00 9.77 17.43
N SER A 254 1.50 9.76 16.19
CA SER A 254 1.39 10.99 15.40
C SER A 254 0.43 12.02 16.00
N SER A 255 -0.61 11.58 16.70
CA SER A 255 -1.54 12.50 17.38
C SER A 255 -0.88 13.33 18.49
N ARG A 256 0.26 12.87 19.02
CA ARG A 256 1.05 13.52 20.09
C ARG A 256 2.10 14.51 19.60
N LEU A 257 2.27 14.63 18.28
CA LEU A 257 3.35 15.40 17.69
C LEU A 257 2.96 16.82 17.24
N GLY A 258 1.77 17.27 17.61
CA GLY A 258 1.29 18.61 17.29
C GLY A 258 0.44 18.68 16.02
N GLU A 259 0.19 19.91 15.60
CA GLU A 259 -0.66 20.19 14.44
C GLU A 259 0.00 19.78 13.13
N GLY A 260 -0.78 19.17 12.24
CA GLY A 260 -0.32 18.75 10.92
C GLY A 260 0.60 17.54 10.90
N ALA A 261 0.95 16.99 12.06
CA ALA A 261 1.91 15.89 12.13
C ALA A 261 1.45 14.65 11.36
N LEU A 262 0.19 14.22 11.56
CA LEU A 262 -0.37 13.07 10.85
C LEU A 262 -0.44 13.32 9.34
N THR A 263 -0.75 14.56 8.95
CA THR A 263 -0.83 14.98 7.54
C THR A 263 0.55 14.94 6.88
N ASN A 264 1.57 15.54 7.51
CA ASN A 264 2.94 15.59 6.99
C ASN A 264 3.54 14.18 6.86
N LEU A 265 3.36 13.35 7.90
CA LEU A 265 3.75 11.94 7.87
C LEU A 265 3.03 11.16 6.76
N GLY A 266 1.74 11.43 6.56
CA GLY A 266 0.93 10.82 5.51
C GLY A 266 1.42 11.15 4.10
N TYR A 267 1.77 12.39 3.81
CA TYR A 267 2.30 12.80 2.50
C TYR A 267 3.70 12.22 2.24
N ALA A 268 4.57 12.18 3.24
CA ALA A 268 5.87 11.53 3.12
C ALA A 268 5.73 10.03 2.82
N ASP A 269 4.87 9.32 3.57
CA ASP A 269 4.61 7.89 3.36
C ASP A 269 4.00 7.62 1.99
N ARG A 270 3.15 8.50 1.46
CA ARG A 270 2.57 8.37 0.12
C ARG A 270 3.64 8.28 -0.97
N LEU A 271 4.69 9.10 -0.89
CA LEU A 271 5.80 9.07 -1.84
C LEU A 271 6.69 7.85 -1.64
N ASN A 272 6.97 7.47 -0.40
CA ASN A 272 7.71 6.26 -0.08
C ASN A 272 7.01 4.99 -0.61
N GLN A 273 5.68 4.95 -0.57
CA GLN A 273 4.90 3.82 -1.05
C GLN A 273 4.88 3.66 -2.58
N LEU A 274 5.20 4.70 -3.38
CA LEU A 274 5.21 4.59 -4.84
C LEU A 274 6.23 3.55 -5.33
N PRO A 275 7.55 3.70 -5.08
CA PRO A 275 8.52 2.70 -5.48
C PRO A 275 8.32 1.36 -4.75
N LEU A 276 7.97 1.38 -3.46
CA LEU A 276 7.69 0.18 -2.68
C LEU A 276 6.60 -0.69 -3.30
N SER A 277 5.51 -0.06 -3.78
CA SER A 277 4.39 -0.80 -4.34
C SER A 277 4.69 -1.35 -5.74
N ILE A 278 5.45 -0.62 -6.56
CA ILE A 278 5.81 -1.07 -7.90
C ILE A 278 6.83 -2.22 -7.82
N ILE A 279 7.96 -1.98 -7.15
CA ILE A 279 9.07 -2.93 -7.10
C ILE A 279 8.71 -4.11 -6.20
N GLY A 280 8.24 -3.83 -5.00
CA GLY A 280 8.00 -4.86 -3.99
C GLY A 280 6.85 -5.80 -4.35
N THR A 281 5.80 -5.32 -5.04
CA THR A 281 4.70 -6.20 -5.46
C THR A 281 5.12 -7.06 -6.64
N ALA A 282 5.80 -6.50 -7.65
CA ALA A 282 6.28 -7.25 -8.80
C ALA A 282 7.20 -8.39 -8.38
N LEU A 283 8.19 -8.11 -7.53
CA LEU A 283 9.13 -9.12 -7.04
C LEU A 283 8.44 -10.15 -6.13
N GLY A 284 7.64 -9.71 -5.16
CA GLY A 284 6.98 -10.59 -4.20
C GLY A 284 6.04 -11.61 -4.87
N THR A 285 5.33 -11.20 -5.92
CA THR A 285 4.41 -12.11 -6.65
C THR A 285 5.14 -13.08 -7.59
N ALA A 286 6.25 -12.67 -8.20
CA ALA A 286 7.00 -13.49 -9.14
C ALA A 286 7.88 -14.55 -8.45
N ILE A 287 8.41 -14.23 -7.26
CA ILE A 287 9.40 -15.07 -6.58
C ILE A 287 8.77 -16.31 -5.94
N LEU A 288 7.64 -16.17 -5.27
CA LEU A 288 7.03 -17.25 -4.48
C LEU A 288 6.75 -18.53 -5.30
N PRO A 289 6.08 -18.47 -6.46
CA PRO A 289 5.84 -19.67 -7.27
C PRO A 289 7.13 -20.33 -7.75
N THR A 290 8.14 -19.54 -8.09
CA THR A 290 9.43 -20.04 -8.62
C THR A 290 10.23 -20.74 -7.52
N ILE A 291 10.30 -20.17 -6.32
CA ILE A 291 10.96 -20.80 -5.16
C ILE A 291 10.20 -22.08 -4.76
N SER A 292 8.86 -22.04 -4.71
CA SER A 292 8.05 -23.21 -4.33
C SER A 292 8.30 -24.40 -5.26
N ARG A 293 8.31 -24.17 -6.59
CA ARG A 293 8.61 -25.21 -7.58
C ARG A 293 10.04 -25.76 -7.43
N ALA A 294 11.03 -24.92 -7.14
CA ALA A 294 12.40 -25.36 -6.93
C ALA A 294 12.51 -26.24 -5.66
N ILE A 295 11.83 -25.89 -4.58
CA ILE A 295 11.81 -26.65 -3.32
C ILE A 295 11.10 -28.00 -3.50
N GLU A 296 9.96 -28.03 -4.21
CA GLU A 296 9.23 -29.27 -4.53
C GLU A 296 10.11 -30.25 -5.33
N ARG A 297 10.98 -29.74 -6.21
CA ARG A 297 11.98 -30.52 -6.96
C ARG A 297 13.24 -30.85 -6.15
N LYS A 298 13.28 -30.53 -4.85
CA LYS A 298 14.44 -30.68 -3.97
C LYS A 298 15.72 -29.98 -4.48
N ALA A 299 15.54 -28.89 -5.24
CA ALA A 299 16.60 -28.07 -5.83
C ALA A 299 16.86 -26.81 -4.98
N ASP A 300 17.25 -26.99 -3.70
CA ASP A 300 17.45 -25.87 -2.76
C ASP A 300 18.50 -24.85 -3.26
N ALA A 301 19.52 -25.31 -4.00
CA ALA A 301 20.53 -24.42 -4.60
C ALA A 301 19.89 -23.48 -5.64
N GLN A 302 18.97 -24.01 -6.48
CA GLN A 302 18.23 -23.20 -7.45
C GLN A 302 17.28 -22.22 -6.75
N ALA A 303 16.62 -22.63 -5.67
CA ALA A 303 15.77 -21.74 -4.87
C ALA A 303 16.59 -20.56 -4.28
N ALA A 304 17.80 -20.84 -3.77
CA ALA A 304 18.71 -19.83 -3.25
C ALA A 304 19.22 -18.88 -4.35
N ASP A 305 19.52 -19.39 -5.56
CA ASP A 305 19.94 -18.55 -6.70
C ASP A 305 18.82 -17.62 -7.18
N VAL A 306 17.61 -18.14 -7.33
CA VAL A 306 16.41 -17.31 -7.65
C VAL A 306 16.24 -16.18 -6.63
N GLN A 307 16.41 -16.47 -5.35
CA GLN A 307 16.29 -15.49 -4.29
C GLN A 307 17.43 -14.46 -4.32
N ALA A 308 18.65 -14.89 -4.65
CA ALA A 308 19.82 -14.00 -4.82
C ALA A 308 19.65 -13.05 -6.01
N ARG A 309 19.15 -13.52 -7.15
CA ARG A 309 18.84 -12.68 -8.33
C ARG A 309 17.72 -11.69 -8.02
N ALA A 310 16.70 -12.11 -7.30
CA ALA A 310 15.63 -11.21 -6.87
C ALA A 310 16.14 -10.15 -5.88
N PHE A 311 17.09 -10.51 -5.01
CA PHE A 311 17.75 -9.56 -4.11
C PHE A 311 18.55 -8.53 -4.91
N ASP A 312 19.32 -8.95 -5.91
CA ASP A 312 20.06 -8.07 -6.82
C ASP A 312 19.14 -7.07 -7.53
N LEU A 313 18.06 -7.57 -8.14
CA LEU A 313 17.08 -6.72 -8.83
C LEU A 313 16.36 -5.76 -7.88
N ALA A 314 16.07 -6.20 -6.65
CA ALA A 314 15.52 -5.33 -5.62
C ALA A 314 16.48 -4.17 -5.30
N MET A 315 17.76 -4.44 -5.11
CA MET A 315 18.77 -3.42 -4.82
C MET A 315 19.01 -2.51 -6.03
N LEU A 316 19.07 -3.06 -7.23
CA LEU A 316 19.21 -2.30 -8.49
C LEU A 316 18.15 -1.20 -8.63
N LEU A 317 16.90 -1.48 -8.23
CA LEU A 317 15.80 -0.55 -8.40
C LEU A 317 15.57 0.33 -7.16
N THR A 318 15.81 -0.19 -5.96
CA THR A 318 15.53 0.55 -4.73
C THR A 318 16.65 1.52 -4.33
N LEU A 319 17.93 1.21 -4.60
CA LEU A 319 19.04 2.11 -4.27
C LEU A 319 18.91 3.48 -4.96
N PRO A 320 18.71 3.56 -6.29
CA PRO A 320 18.53 4.86 -6.93
C PRO A 320 17.28 5.58 -6.46
N ALA A 321 16.15 4.86 -6.26
CA ALA A 321 14.93 5.44 -5.75
C ALA A 321 15.11 6.03 -4.34
N THR A 322 15.82 5.30 -3.46
CA THR A 322 16.14 5.75 -2.10
C THR A 322 16.96 7.03 -2.11
N LEU A 323 18.10 7.03 -2.83
CA LEU A 323 19.01 8.17 -2.81
C LEU A 323 18.43 9.38 -3.56
N ALA A 324 17.71 9.17 -4.66
CA ALA A 324 17.03 10.24 -5.37
C ALA A 324 15.96 10.91 -4.49
N LEU A 325 15.11 10.10 -3.84
CA LEU A 325 14.06 10.62 -2.95
C LEU A 325 14.66 11.24 -1.68
N ALA A 326 15.76 10.73 -1.15
CA ALA A 326 16.41 11.32 0.02
C ALA A 326 17.02 12.69 -0.29
N VAL A 327 17.80 12.79 -1.38
CA VAL A 327 18.49 14.01 -1.77
C VAL A 327 17.54 15.09 -2.29
N ALA A 328 16.52 14.69 -3.06
CA ALA A 328 15.55 15.61 -3.66
C ALA A 328 14.22 15.68 -2.90
N SER A 329 14.15 15.19 -1.66
CA SER A 329 12.92 15.13 -0.85
C SER A 329 12.22 16.48 -0.75
N GLY A 330 12.94 17.54 -0.36
CA GLY A 330 12.41 18.90 -0.23
C GLY A 330 11.83 19.43 -1.54
N PRO A 331 12.61 19.50 -2.63
CA PRO A 331 12.12 19.91 -3.94
C PRO A 331 10.91 19.10 -4.45
N ILE A 332 10.91 17.79 -4.26
CA ILE A 332 9.81 16.91 -4.68
C ILE A 332 8.54 17.24 -3.89
N ILE A 333 8.63 17.31 -2.56
CA ILE A 333 7.48 17.66 -1.70
C ILE A 333 6.97 19.06 -2.04
N ALA A 334 7.85 20.03 -2.20
CA ALA A 334 7.46 21.39 -2.55
C ALA A 334 6.77 21.47 -3.92
N ALA A 335 7.26 20.73 -4.92
CA ALA A 335 6.65 20.72 -6.24
C ALA A 335 5.23 20.13 -6.24
N LEU A 336 5.01 19.12 -5.43
CA LEU A 336 3.77 18.35 -5.43
C LEU A 336 2.71 18.95 -4.49
N PHE A 337 3.11 19.31 -3.27
CA PHE A 337 2.17 19.64 -2.20
C PHE A 337 2.17 21.10 -1.80
N GLN A 338 3.30 21.84 -1.93
CA GLN A 338 3.39 23.21 -1.48
C GLN A 338 2.50 24.16 -2.31
N GLY A 339 1.67 24.92 -1.61
CA GLY A 339 0.79 25.93 -2.18
C GLY A 339 -0.52 26.03 -1.39
N GLY A 340 -1.25 27.14 -1.59
CA GLY A 340 -2.45 27.41 -0.81
C GLY A 340 -2.16 27.42 0.70
N ARG A 341 -2.84 26.56 1.45
CA ARG A 341 -2.65 26.43 2.91
C ARG A 341 -1.46 25.53 3.32
N TYR A 342 -0.85 24.82 2.39
CA TYR A 342 0.33 24.00 2.70
C TYR A 342 1.59 24.84 2.55
N SER A 343 2.17 25.23 3.66
CA SER A 343 3.26 26.19 3.76
C SER A 343 4.61 25.61 3.26
N ALA A 344 5.60 26.50 3.10
CA ALA A 344 6.98 26.09 2.83
C ALA A 344 7.60 25.34 4.02
N GLU A 345 7.19 25.68 5.25
CA GLU A 345 7.62 25.03 6.47
C GLU A 345 7.08 23.58 6.54
N ASP A 346 5.78 23.39 6.25
CA ASP A 346 5.19 22.06 6.15
C ASP A 346 5.91 21.20 5.11
N ALA A 347 6.22 21.80 3.95
CA ALA A 347 6.94 21.10 2.89
C ALA A 347 8.37 20.72 3.32
N ALA A 348 9.06 21.58 4.09
CA ALA A 348 10.39 21.28 4.62
C ALA A 348 10.34 20.15 5.66
N ILE A 349 9.39 20.19 6.61
CA ILE A 349 9.17 19.14 7.60
C ILE A 349 8.90 17.80 6.90
N THR A 350 7.98 17.79 5.96
CA THR A 350 7.61 16.58 5.20
C THR A 350 8.78 16.07 4.36
N GLY A 351 9.57 16.96 3.77
CA GLY A 351 10.80 16.62 3.07
C GLY A 351 11.81 15.91 3.97
N GLY A 352 12.01 16.43 5.19
CA GLY A 352 12.87 15.79 6.20
C GLY A 352 12.35 14.40 6.62
N ILE A 353 11.04 14.27 6.84
CA ILE A 353 10.40 12.97 7.13
C ILE A 353 10.63 11.99 5.97
N LEU A 354 10.40 12.42 4.73
CA LEU A 354 10.59 11.60 3.54
C LEU A 354 12.05 11.14 3.42
N ALA A 355 13.01 12.05 3.60
CA ALA A 355 14.43 11.73 3.51
C ALA A 355 14.83 10.61 4.47
N ILE A 356 14.30 10.60 5.69
CA ILE A 356 14.53 9.54 6.68
C ILE A 356 13.79 8.26 6.29
N LEU A 357 12.49 8.38 5.94
CA LEU A 357 11.63 7.23 5.69
C LEU A 357 12.10 6.39 4.50
N VAL A 358 12.59 7.02 3.43
CA VAL A 358 13.07 6.30 2.25
C VAL A 358 14.37 5.53 2.48
N THR A 359 15.12 5.81 3.55
CA THR A 359 16.29 5.00 3.92
C THR A 359 15.90 3.55 4.24
N GLY A 360 14.66 3.32 4.66
CA GLY A 360 14.09 1.99 4.86
C GLY A 360 13.61 1.29 3.58
N LEU A 361 13.51 1.99 2.45
CA LEU A 361 12.92 1.46 1.22
C LEU A 361 13.59 0.16 0.71
N PRO A 362 14.94 0.05 0.64
CA PRO A 362 15.57 -1.21 0.27
C PRO A 362 15.17 -2.36 1.20
N ALA A 363 15.15 -2.10 2.50
CA ALA A 363 14.79 -3.11 3.50
C ALA A 363 13.33 -3.57 3.36
N TYR A 364 12.38 -2.65 3.12
CA TYR A 364 10.96 -3.02 2.88
C TYR A 364 10.81 -3.94 1.67
N VAL A 365 11.52 -3.66 0.58
CA VAL A 365 11.46 -4.49 -0.63
C VAL A 365 12.15 -5.82 -0.39
N LEU A 366 13.30 -5.83 0.29
CA LEU A 366 14.03 -7.05 0.61
C LEU A 366 13.25 -7.99 1.56
N VAL A 367 12.46 -7.45 2.49
CA VAL A 367 11.52 -8.27 3.29
C VAL A 367 10.56 -9.03 2.38
N LYS A 368 10.03 -8.39 1.32
CA LYS A 368 9.15 -9.06 0.34
C LYS A 368 9.87 -10.08 -0.53
N VAL A 369 11.18 -9.96 -0.70
CA VAL A 369 12.03 -10.95 -1.41
C VAL A 369 12.38 -12.13 -0.50
N LEU A 370 12.63 -11.89 0.80
CA LEU A 370 13.06 -12.94 1.73
C LEU A 370 11.90 -13.77 2.28
N THR A 371 10.75 -13.13 2.54
CA THR A 371 9.57 -13.80 3.12
C THR A 371 9.08 -15.02 2.32
N PRO A 372 9.03 -15.01 0.96
CA PRO A 372 8.72 -16.18 0.16
C PRO A 372 9.60 -17.40 0.44
N GLY A 373 10.86 -17.20 0.84
CA GLY A 373 11.77 -18.27 1.23
C GLY A 373 11.29 -19.09 2.45
N PHE A 374 10.54 -18.44 3.36
CA PHE A 374 9.88 -19.12 4.48
C PHE A 374 8.56 -19.74 4.05
N TYR A 375 7.71 -19.01 3.34
CA TYR A 375 6.38 -19.46 2.95
C TYR A 375 6.41 -20.70 2.05
N ALA A 376 7.35 -20.74 1.11
CA ALA A 376 7.57 -21.91 0.26
C ALA A 376 7.95 -23.17 1.04
N ARG A 377 8.52 -23.01 2.26
CA ARG A 377 8.81 -24.08 3.22
C ARG A 377 7.71 -24.27 4.28
N LYS A 378 6.53 -23.67 4.08
CA LYS A 378 5.38 -23.70 5.00
C LYS A 378 5.66 -23.08 6.38
N ASP A 379 6.73 -22.29 6.52
CA ASP A 379 7.06 -21.56 7.75
C ASP A 379 6.47 -20.15 7.73
N VAL A 380 5.20 -20.02 8.10
CA VAL A 380 4.53 -18.73 8.29
C VAL A 380 4.86 -18.15 9.67
N LYS A 381 5.19 -19.00 10.64
CA LYS A 381 5.38 -18.61 12.04
C LYS A 381 6.57 -17.68 12.22
N THR A 382 7.70 -17.99 11.61
CA THR A 382 8.94 -17.19 11.79
C THR A 382 8.78 -15.73 11.33
N PRO A 383 8.32 -15.40 10.10
CA PRO A 383 8.12 -14.02 9.69
C PRO A 383 7.10 -13.27 10.54
N VAL A 384 6.01 -13.92 10.96
CA VAL A 384 4.98 -13.30 11.80
C VAL A 384 5.54 -12.99 13.20
N THR A 385 6.28 -13.91 13.82
CA THR A 385 6.90 -13.71 15.13
C THR A 385 7.90 -12.54 15.10
N ILE A 386 8.72 -12.44 14.04
CA ILE A 386 9.64 -11.31 13.84
C ILE A 386 8.85 -10.01 13.72
N ALA A 387 7.80 -9.98 12.90
CA ALA A 387 6.99 -8.78 12.69
C ALA A 387 6.33 -8.29 13.99
N VAL A 388 5.82 -9.20 14.83
CA VAL A 388 5.26 -8.87 16.15
C VAL A 388 6.35 -8.34 17.09
N GLY A 389 7.51 -8.97 17.13
CA GLY A 389 8.64 -8.51 17.94
C GLY A 389 9.10 -7.09 17.56
N ILE A 390 9.16 -6.81 16.25
CA ILE A 390 9.51 -5.48 15.74
C ILE A 390 8.42 -4.46 16.06
N LEU A 391 7.15 -4.82 15.98
CA LEU A 391 6.07 -3.92 16.40
C LEU A 391 6.23 -3.50 17.86
N VAL A 392 6.46 -4.46 18.76
CA VAL A 392 6.67 -4.17 20.20
C VAL A 392 7.91 -3.28 20.40
N ALA A 393 9.03 -3.62 19.73
CA ALA A 393 10.25 -2.83 19.78
C ALA A 393 10.04 -1.41 19.23
N SER A 394 9.28 -1.26 18.15
CA SER A 394 8.93 0.04 17.55
C SER A 394 8.09 0.90 18.47
N VAL A 395 7.13 0.30 19.18
CA VAL A 395 6.32 1.01 20.19
C VAL A 395 7.22 1.54 21.31
N ALA A 396 8.08 0.69 21.86
CA ALA A 396 9.03 1.11 22.91
C ALA A 396 10.00 2.19 22.42
N ALA A 397 10.55 2.03 21.22
CA ALA A 397 11.46 2.98 20.61
C ALA A 397 10.82 4.37 20.39
N ASN A 398 9.55 4.41 19.95
CA ASN A 398 8.84 5.68 19.78
C ASN A 398 8.64 6.41 21.12
N PHE A 399 8.31 5.72 22.20
CA PHE A 399 8.23 6.35 23.53
C PHE A 399 9.56 6.99 23.97
N MET A 400 10.69 6.39 23.59
CA MET A 400 12.02 6.90 23.91
C MET A 400 12.49 8.02 22.98
N LEU A 401 12.15 7.94 21.69
CA LEU A 401 12.69 8.83 20.67
C LEU A 401 11.83 10.07 20.39
N ILE A 402 10.53 10.02 20.63
CA ILE A 402 9.66 11.20 20.44
C ILE A 402 10.12 12.42 21.22
N PRO A 403 10.50 12.32 22.52
CA PRO A 403 10.98 13.48 23.26
C PRO A 403 12.27 14.11 22.70
N VAL A 404 13.07 13.35 21.96
CA VAL A 404 14.38 13.77 21.44
C VAL A 404 14.29 14.23 19.98
N MET A 405 13.53 13.50 19.14
CA MET A 405 13.51 13.69 17.69
C MET A 405 12.16 14.26 17.18
N GLY A 406 11.17 14.41 18.04
CA GLY A 406 9.85 14.89 17.64
C GLY A 406 9.25 14.04 16.51
N ILE A 407 8.74 14.71 15.48
CA ILE A 407 8.06 14.08 14.33
C ILE A 407 8.95 13.13 13.52
N TYR A 408 10.26 13.35 13.53
CA TYR A 408 11.22 12.50 12.80
C TYR A 408 11.41 11.12 13.43
N SER A 409 11.02 10.95 14.70
CA SER A 409 11.12 9.67 15.42
C SER A 409 10.34 8.56 14.72
N LEU A 410 9.10 8.83 14.24
CA LEU A 410 8.28 7.82 13.58
C LEU A 410 8.92 7.32 12.30
N ALA A 411 9.46 8.22 11.49
CA ALA A 411 10.16 7.85 10.26
C ALA A 411 11.43 7.04 10.57
N THR A 412 12.20 7.44 11.59
CA THR A 412 13.42 6.77 12.01
C THR A 412 13.14 5.36 12.53
N VAL A 413 12.16 5.22 13.43
CA VAL A 413 11.77 3.91 14.00
C VAL A 413 11.20 2.99 12.91
N THR A 414 10.42 3.53 11.99
CA THR A 414 9.82 2.77 10.88
C THR A 414 10.92 2.24 9.94
N SER A 415 11.89 3.08 9.58
CA SER A 415 13.01 2.69 8.73
C SER A 415 13.96 1.70 9.44
N ALA A 416 14.31 1.96 10.70
CA ALA A 416 15.13 1.06 11.50
C ALA A 416 14.44 -0.30 11.71
N GLY A 417 13.14 -0.30 11.97
CA GLY A 417 12.34 -1.52 12.08
C GLY A 417 12.34 -2.35 10.80
N ALA A 418 12.28 -1.71 9.62
CA ALA A 418 12.38 -2.41 8.35
C ALA A 418 13.74 -3.08 8.14
N TRP A 419 14.83 -2.38 8.46
CA TRP A 419 16.18 -2.94 8.42
C TRP A 419 16.36 -4.09 9.41
N LEU A 420 15.85 -3.96 10.64
CA LEU A 420 15.89 -5.03 11.64
C LEU A 420 15.11 -6.26 11.15
N ASN A 421 13.92 -6.06 10.56
CA ASN A 421 13.10 -7.14 9.99
C ASN A 421 13.86 -7.88 8.88
N MET A 422 14.38 -7.12 7.93
CA MET A 422 15.16 -7.67 6.82
C MET A 422 16.36 -8.46 7.32
N THR A 423 17.11 -7.88 8.27
CA THR A 423 18.33 -8.50 8.83
C THR A 423 18.00 -9.82 9.56
N LEU A 424 16.93 -9.84 10.38
CA LEU A 424 16.52 -11.05 11.09
C LEU A 424 16.06 -12.14 10.12
N LEU A 425 15.24 -11.80 9.12
CA LEU A 425 14.82 -12.77 8.08
C LEU A 425 16.04 -13.30 7.31
N PHE A 426 16.95 -12.44 6.91
CA PHE A 426 18.18 -12.81 6.22
C PHE A 426 19.05 -13.75 7.06
N LEU A 427 19.33 -13.39 8.32
CA LEU A 427 20.17 -14.19 9.21
C LEU A 427 19.56 -15.58 9.46
N ILE A 428 18.26 -15.67 9.70
CA ILE A 428 17.59 -16.95 9.93
C ILE A 428 17.64 -17.84 8.67
N LEU A 429 17.37 -17.28 7.47
CA LEU A 429 17.49 -18.04 6.22
C LEU A 429 18.92 -18.53 6.00
N ARG A 430 19.92 -17.68 6.30
CA ARG A 430 21.34 -18.04 6.19
C ARG A 430 21.73 -19.13 7.19
N MET A 431 21.33 -19.01 8.46
CA MET A 431 21.62 -20.00 9.52
C MET A 431 20.99 -21.36 9.21
N ARG A 432 19.84 -21.37 8.57
CA ARG A 432 19.17 -22.60 8.13
C ARG A 432 19.74 -23.16 6.81
N GLY A 433 20.72 -22.52 6.21
CA GLY A 433 21.31 -22.94 4.93
C GLY A 433 20.42 -22.70 3.70
N HIS A 434 19.30 -21.98 3.85
CA HIS A 434 18.31 -21.77 2.81
C HIS A 434 18.64 -20.56 1.90
N PHE A 435 19.54 -19.68 2.32
CA PHE A 435 20.02 -18.55 1.54
C PHE A 435 21.53 -18.42 1.69
N ARG A 436 22.21 -18.22 0.55
CA ARG A 436 23.63 -17.89 0.52
C ARG A 436 23.81 -16.57 -0.23
N MET A 437 24.71 -15.73 0.25
CA MET A 437 25.08 -14.50 -0.43
C MET A 437 26.30 -14.79 -1.30
N PRO A 438 26.11 -15.01 -2.59
CA PRO A 438 27.24 -15.32 -3.49
C PRO A 438 28.11 -14.06 -3.67
N GLY A 439 29.42 -14.26 -3.91
CA GLY A 439 30.37 -13.14 -4.05
C GLY A 439 30.02 -12.18 -5.19
N TRP A 440 29.42 -12.70 -6.27
CA TRP A 440 28.97 -11.86 -7.39
C TRP A 440 27.88 -10.85 -6.95
N LEU A 441 26.96 -11.25 -6.05
CA LEU A 441 25.88 -10.39 -5.56
C LEU A 441 26.44 -9.22 -4.76
N LEU A 442 27.39 -9.48 -3.86
CA LEU A 442 28.02 -8.42 -3.07
C LEU A 442 28.76 -7.42 -3.94
N SER A 443 29.51 -7.92 -4.94
CA SER A 443 30.22 -7.09 -5.91
C SER A 443 29.26 -6.22 -6.74
N ARG A 444 28.11 -6.78 -7.17
CA ARG A 444 27.10 -6.03 -7.92
C ARG A 444 26.45 -4.95 -7.07
N ILE A 445 26.04 -5.28 -5.84
CA ILE A 445 25.46 -4.31 -4.91
C ILE A 445 26.43 -3.16 -4.64
N ALA A 446 27.73 -3.45 -4.47
CA ALA A 446 28.74 -2.40 -4.29
C ALA A 446 28.82 -1.46 -5.50
N ARG A 447 28.78 -1.99 -6.73
CA ARG A 447 28.78 -1.19 -7.97
C ARG A 447 27.48 -0.38 -8.12
N GLN A 448 26.33 -0.98 -7.82
CA GLN A 448 25.03 -0.29 -7.79
C GLN A 448 25.02 0.85 -6.76
N LEU A 449 25.64 0.64 -5.59
CA LEU A 449 25.75 1.68 -4.57
C LEU A 449 26.65 2.83 -5.03
N ILE A 450 27.77 2.54 -5.70
CA ILE A 450 28.65 3.57 -6.30
C ILE A 450 27.87 4.37 -7.35
N ALA A 451 27.14 3.70 -8.24
CA ALA A 451 26.32 4.37 -9.25
C ALA A 451 25.24 5.24 -8.63
N ALA A 452 24.58 4.76 -7.57
CA ALA A 452 23.55 5.50 -6.85
C ALA A 452 24.13 6.68 -6.07
N ALA A 453 25.32 6.56 -5.48
CA ALA A 453 26.02 7.65 -4.81
C ALA A 453 26.45 8.75 -5.80
N ALA A 454 26.99 8.36 -6.95
CA ALA A 454 27.33 9.31 -8.02
C ALA A 454 26.07 10.05 -8.54
N MET A 455 24.98 9.33 -8.77
CA MET A 455 23.67 9.94 -9.08
C MET A 455 23.26 10.94 -8.01
N ALA A 456 23.32 10.56 -6.73
CA ALA A 456 22.95 11.42 -5.61
C ALA A 456 23.77 12.71 -5.57
N ALA A 457 25.07 12.63 -5.83
CA ALA A 457 25.95 13.79 -5.95
C ALA A 457 25.51 14.71 -7.10
N VAL A 458 25.25 14.14 -8.28
CA VAL A 458 24.77 14.92 -9.44
C VAL A 458 23.43 15.58 -9.12
N LEU A 459 22.49 14.87 -8.51
CA LEU A 459 21.19 15.45 -8.11
C LEU A 459 21.35 16.57 -7.11
N TYR A 460 22.25 16.43 -6.13
CA TYR A 460 22.53 17.48 -5.15
C TYR A 460 23.05 18.77 -5.80
N TYR A 461 24.04 18.66 -6.68
CA TYR A 461 24.60 19.81 -7.38
C TYR A 461 23.63 20.40 -8.42
N LEU A 462 22.82 19.58 -9.07
CA LEU A 462 21.84 20.03 -10.07
C LEU A 462 20.67 20.83 -9.45
N GLN A 463 20.42 20.69 -8.15
CA GLN A 463 19.41 21.52 -7.45
C GLN A 463 19.77 23.00 -7.43
N GLN A 464 21.06 23.36 -7.41
CA GLN A 464 21.49 24.77 -7.36
C GLN A 464 21.07 25.55 -8.60
N PRO A 465 21.38 25.12 -9.85
CA PRO A 465 20.93 25.83 -11.05
C PRO A 465 19.43 25.76 -11.28
N LEU A 466 18.73 24.80 -10.66
CA LEU A 466 17.27 24.69 -10.71
C LEU A 466 16.55 25.46 -9.59
N ALA A 467 17.26 26.15 -8.70
CA ALA A 467 16.68 26.82 -7.54
C ALA A 467 15.62 27.86 -7.93
N GLU A 468 15.83 28.63 -9.01
CA GLU A 468 14.85 29.58 -9.54
C GLU A 468 13.56 28.91 -10.01
N PHE A 469 13.66 27.72 -10.61
CA PHE A 469 12.49 26.93 -11.01
C PHE A 469 11.72 26.38 -9.82
N PHE A 470 12.42 26.01 -8.73
CA PHE A 470 11.78 25.57 -7.48
C PHE A 470 11.12 26.72 -6.71
N ALA A 471 11.61 27.95 -6.85
CA ALA A 471 10.98 29.14 -6.29
C ALA A 471 9.77 29.64 -7.10
N ALA A 472 9.62 29.16 -8.34
CA ALA A 472 8.60 29.61 -9.28
C ALA A 472 7.23 28.92 -9.08
N SER A 473 6.36 29.02 -10.10
CA SER A 473 5.03 28.40 -10.10
C SER A 473 5.07 26.87 -10.04
N ALA A 474 3.97 26.24 -9.59
CA ALA A 474 3.85 24.79 -9.48
C ALA A 474 4.23 24.04 -10.78
N GLY A 475 3.86 24.56 -11.96
CA GLY A 475 4.22 23.97 -13.24
C GLY A 475 5.74 23.93 -13.47
N ARG A 476 6.46 25.03 -13.16
CA ARG A 476 7.93 25.08 -13.28
C ARG A 476 8.62 24.15 -12.29
N ARG A 477 8.09 24.02 -11.06
CA ARG A 477 8.60 23.05 -10.06
C ARG A 477 8.48 21.61 -10.57
N ILE A 478 7.35 21.25 -11.17
CA ILE A 478 7.14 19.91 -11.76
C ILE A 478 8.14 19.63 -12.88
N VAL A 479 8.38 20.60 -13.76
CA VAL A 479 9.38 20.49 -14.84
C VAL A 479 10.79 20.28 -14.25
N ALA A 480 11.16 21.06 -13.22
CA ALA A 480 12.45 20.93 -12.55
C ALA A 480 12.62 19.53 -11.88
N VAL A 481 11.57 19.02 -11.21
CA VAL A 481 11.58 17.65 -10.66
C VAL A 481 11.70 16.62 -11.79
N GLY A 482 11.00 16.80 -12.89
CA GLY A 482 11.12 15.92 -14.06
C GLY A 482 12.54 15.90 -14.63
N ALA A 483 13.20 17.05 -14.72
CA ALA A 483 14.59 17.16 -15.14
C ALA A 483 15.54 16.46 -14.16
N LEU A 484 15.33 16.62 -12.84
CA LEU A 484 16.11 15.91 -11.82
C LEU A 484 15.96 14.40 -11.96
N VAL A 485 14.72 13.90 -12.07
CA VAL A 485 14.44 12.46 -12.21
C VAL A 485 15.06 11.91 -13.49
N GLY A 486 14.93 12.63 -14.61
CA GLY A 486 15.54 12.22 -15.89
C GLY A 486 17.06 12.18 -15.83
N ALA A 487 17.70 13.24 -15.31
CA ALA A 487 19.15 13.29 -15.13
C ALA A 487 19.65 12.18 -14.20
N GLY A 488 18.94 11.97 -13.07
CA GLY A 488 19.26 10.90 -12.14
C GLY A 488 19.21 9.52 -12.78
N ALA A 489 18.16 9.23 -13.55
CA ALA A 489 18.03 7.97 -14.24
C ALA A 489 19.17 7.74 -15.26
N ILE A 490 19.49 8.75 -16.06
CA ILE A 490 20.59 8.66 -17.04
C ILE A 490 21.92 8.37 -16.34
N VAL A 491 22.24 9.12 -15.28
CA VAL A 491 23.50 8.96 -14.54
C VAL A 491 23.57 7.58 -13.88
N TYR A 492 22.52 7.18 -13.18
CA TYR A 492 22.50 5.89 -12.48
C TYR A 492 22.66 4.71 -13.45
N PHE A 493 21.77 4.61 -14.44
CA PHE A 493 21.81 3.50 -15.39
C PHE A 493 23.06 3.53 -16.26
N GLY A 494 23.57 4.71 -16.62
CA GLY A 494 24.83 4.87 -17.35
C GLY A 494 26.02 4.34 -16.55
N ILE A 495 26.17 4.73 -15.29
CA ILE A 495 27.28 4.27 -14.44
C ILE A 495 27.10 2.77 -14.10
N ALA A 496 25.88 2.33 -13.76
CA ALA A 496 25.61 0.92 -13.48
C ALA A 496 25.94 0.01 -14.69
N TRP A 497 25.70 0.50 -15.90
CA TRP A 497 26.09 -0.19 -17.13
C TRP A 497 27.62 -0.25 -17.31
N ILE A 498 28.32 0.89 -17.19
CA ILE A 498 29.78 0.98 -17.36
C ILE A 498 30.51 0.13 -16.31
N THR A 499 30.01 0.12 -15.07
CA THR A 499 30.61 -0.64 -13.95
C THR A 499 30.21 -2.11 -13.93
N HIS A 500 29.41 -2.59 -14.86
CA HIS A 500 28.78 -3.92 -14.80
C HIS A 500 27.98 -4.18 -13.52
N GLY A 501 27.36 -3.14 -12.96
CA GLY A 501 26.37 -3.24 -11.90
C GLY A 501 25.02 -3.77 -12.39
N ILE A 502 24.82 -3.81 -13.72
CA ILE A 502 23.67 -4.39 -14.42
C ILE A 502 24.18 -5.20 -15.61
N ASP A 503 23.63 -6.41 -15.80
CA ASP A 503 23.94 -7.22 -16.96
C ASP A 503 22.98 -6.90 -18.12
N ARG A 504 23.46 -7.15 -19.35
CA ARG A 504 22.67 -6.93 -20.56
C ARG A 504 21.40 -7.77 -20.57
N GLU A 505 21.43 -8.97 -20.05
CA GLU A 505 20.26 -9.84 -19.94
C GLU A 505 19.23 -9.30 -18.93
N ASP A 506 19.68 -8.81 -17.78
CA ASP A 506 18.81 -8.20 -16.77
C ASP A 506 18.15 -6.92 -17.32
N PHE A 507 18.90 -6.10 -18.06
CA PHE A 507 18.37 -4.90 -18.71
C PHE A 507 17.31 -5.25 -19.78
N LEU A 508 17.57 -6.26 -20.59
CA LEU A 508 16.61 -6.72 -21.59
C LEU A 508 15.36 -7.33 -20.97
N THR A 509 15.46 -7.99 -19.81
CA THR A 509 14.30 -8.53 -19.09
C THR A 509 13.41 -7.45 -18.49
N LEU A 510 13.96 -6.31 -18.10
CA LEU A 510 13.16 -5.15 -17.64
C LEU A 510 12.25 -4.59 -18.75
N PHE A 511 12.66 -4.70 -20.01
CA PHE A 511 11.93 -4.17 -21.17
C PHE A 511 11.25 -5.25 -22.02
N ARG A 512 11.61 -6.53 -21.87
CA ARG A 512 10.89 -7.62 -22.53
C ARG A 512 9.59 -7.89 -21.79
N ARG A 513 8.47 -7.69 -22.48
CA ARG A 513 7.20 -8.30 -22.06
C ARG A 513 7.44 -9.79 -21.88
N ALA A 514 7.03 -10.34 -20.73
CA ALA A 514 7.07 -11.78 -20.51
C ALA A 514 6.40 -12.48 -21.70
N LYS A 515 7.19 -13.19 -22.51
CA LYS A 515 6.63 -14.16 -23.44
C LYS A 515 6.00 -15.26 -22.60
N PRO A 516 4.81 -15.75 -22.94
CA PRO A 516 4.34 -17.00 -22.38
C PRO A 516 5.43 -18.04 -22.65
N GLU A 517 5.93 -18.71 -21.62
CA GLU A 517 6.77 -19.89 -21.79
C GLU A 517 5.96 -20.87 -22.65
N ASP A 518 6.53 -21.27 -23.77
CA ASP A 518 6.02 -22.37 -24.57
C ASP A 518 5.95 -23.59 -23.65
N GLU A 519 4.74 -24.11 -23.42
CA GLU A 519 4.57 -25.43 -22.80
C GLU A 519 5.43 -26.41 -23.59
N PRO A 520 6.23 -27.27 -22.94
CA PRO A 520 6.91 -28.35 -23.65
C PRO A 520 5.81 -29.17 -24.34
N ILE A 521 5.90 -29.25 -25.66
CA ILE A 521 5.16 -30.22 -26.45
C ILE A 521 5.50 -31.57 -25.84
N GLU A 522 4.52 -32.22 -25.16
CA GLU A 522 4.62 -33.65 -24.88
C GLU A 522 4.64 -34.35 -26.25
N ASP A 523 5.84 -34.70 -26.69
CA ASP A 523 6.01 -35.66 -27.76
C ASP A 523 5.45 -36.98 -27.26
N GLY A 524 4.31 -37.35 -27.85
CA GLY A 524 3.63 -38.59 -27.59
C GLY A 524 4.50 -39.80 -27.91
N ALA A 525 4.50 -40.76 -27.02
CA ALA A 525 4.74 -42.17 -27.29
C ALA A 525 3.78 -42.97 -26.40
#